data_62b30ed2920639d5eb716a6c01926315
#
_entry.id   62b30ed2920639d5eb716a6c01926315
#
_cell.length_a   1.000
_cell.length_b   1.000
_cell.length_c   1.000
_cell.angle_alpha   90.00
_cell.angle_beta   90.00
_cell.angle_gamma   90.00
#
_symmetry.space_group_name_H-M   'P 1'
#
loop_
_entity.id
_entity.type
_entity.pdbx_description
1 polymer ?
#
loop_
_entity_poly.entity_id
_entity_poly.type
_entity_poly.pdbx_seq_one_letter_code
_entity_poly.pdbx_strand_id
1 'polypeptide(L)'
;MKVAISASDAFVAPYIAEMLGTSAVVIPDEAVHDPTSLDAMLTPCNALIHINSRPVDTSVDRDDRGAYISMREESRPILDAVDRHGGLHLIILGTLRVHPQWTSGEPYYGLESTLAPRDVAAEGLLWMEENALERAESERPVSIIRASNVQGVPLNGPPGNGLLHRWAEECQIGWINIPGDGSDVKDFIHVQDLVRVIEAVLDDPPPTRESIAVGSGKGISMADLAAVYQSNTGCDNEFGQSAAGEVFGIVDAWVLEERFGFRPQISLEEMIGEAFETAGH
;
A
#
# COMPACT_ATOMS: atom_id res chain seq x y z
N MET A 1 19.76 -13.04 -7.29
CA MET A 1 18.36 -13.39 -7.02
C MET A 1 17.51 -12.71 -8.09
N LYS A 2 16.51 -13.39 -8.67
CA LYS A 2 15.50 -12.78 -9.54
C LYS A 2 14.20 -12.62 -8.76
N VAL A 3 13.52 -11.50 -8.94
CA VAL A 3 12.29 -11.18 -8.22
C VAL A 3 11.22 -10.78 -9.24
N ALA A 4 10.10 -11.49 -9.24
CA ALA A 4 8.95 -11.17 -10.06
C ALA A 4 8.09 -10.08 -9.37
N ILE A 5 7.49 -9.19 -10.17
CA ILE A 5 6.57 -8.15 -9.71
C ILE A 5 5.28 -8.31 -10.54
N SER A 6 4.15 -8.55 -9.91
CA SER A 6 2.83 -8.55 -10.53
C SER A 6 2.03 -7.30 -10.14
N ALA A 7 0.98 -6.97 -10.90
CA ALA A 7 0.27 -5.69 -10.88
C ALA A 7 1.20 -4.52 -11.24
N SER A 8 1.76 -4.60 -12.45
CA SER A 8 2.79 -3.70 -12.95
C SER A 8 2.30 -2.25 -13.18
N ASP A 9 1.00 -2.04 -13.27
CA ASP A 9 0.34 -0.74 -13.37
C ASP A 9 0.22 0.01 -12.03
N ALA A 10 0.51 -0.68 -10.91
CA ALA A 10 0.43 -0.07 -9.60
C ALA A 10 1.54 0.98 -9.39
N PHE A 11 1.20 2.08 -8.73
CA PHE A 11 2.10 3.20 -8.41
C PHE A 11 3.47 2.77 -7.83
N VAL A 12 3.49 1.75 -6.98
CA VAL A 12 4.70 1.28 -6.29
C VAL A 12 5.58 0.40 -7.18
N ALA A 13 5.02 -0.25 -8.21
CA ALA A 13 5.72 -1.23 -9.04
C ALA A 13 6.99 -0.68 -9.72
N PRO A 14 6.99 0.52 -10.35
CA PRO A 14 8.19 1.11 -10.94
C PRO A 14 9.32 1.33 -9.93
N TYR A 15 9.00 1.74 -8.71
CA TYR A 15 9.98 1.95 -7.63
C TYR A 15 10.63 0.62 -7.19
N ILE A 16 9.82 -0.44 -7.07
CA ILE A 16 10.33 -1.78 -6.77
C ILE A 16 11.24 -2.26 -7.92
N ALA A 17 10.82 -2.05 -9.18
CA ALA A 17 11.60 -2.44 -10.34
C ALA A 17 12.93 -1.68 -10.42
N GLU A 18 12.94 -0.39 -10.09
CA GLU A 18 14.17 0.43 -10.04
C GLU A 18 15.13 -0.08 -8.95
N MET A 19 14.64 -0.34 -7.75
CA MET A 19 15.43 -0.90 -6.63
C MET A 19 16.05 -2.25 -7.03
N LEU A 20 15.30 -3.13 -7.67
CA LEU A 20 15.77 -4.45 -8.09
C LEU A 20 16.70 -4.40 -9.32
N GLY A 21 16.62 -3.36 -10.13
CA GLY A 21 17.40 -3.20 -11.35
C GLY A 21 17.31 -4.43 -12.27
N THR A 22 18.45 -5.01 -12.64
CA THR A 22 18.50 -6.19 -13.53
C THR A 22 17.95 -7.48 -12.92
N SER A 23 17.61 -7.47 -11.63
CA SER A 23 16.99 -8.60 -10.93
C SER A 23 15.47 -8.64 -11.10
N ALA A 24 14.85 -7.53 -11.50
CA ALA A 24 13.41 -7.43 -11.68
C ALA A 24 12.90 -8.26 -12.89
N VAL A 25 11.79 -8.93 -12.69
CA VAL A 25 10.98 -9.58 -13.74
C VAL A 25 9.58 -9.02 -13.61
N VAL A 26 9.26 -7.99 -14.39
CA VAL A 26 7.94 -7.35 -14.37
C VAL A 26 6.95 -8.23 -15.15
N ILE A 27 5.88 -8.67 -14.49
CA ILE A 27 4.84 -9.51 -15.06
C ILE A 27 3.73 -8.59 -15.57
N PRO A 28 3.47 -8.53 -16.88
CA PRO A 28 2.36 -7.75 -17.41
C PRO A 28 1.02 -8.39 -17.02
N ASP A 29 -0.04 -7.58 -16.87
CA ASP A 29 -1.33 -8.03 -16.35
C ASP A 29 -1.94 -9.14 -17.21
N GLU A 30 -1.79 -9.09 -18.54
CA GLU A 30 -2.24 -10.14 -19.44
C GLU A 30 -1.56 -11.50 -19.20
N ALA A 31 -0.31 -11.50 -18.72
CA ALA A 31 0.43 -12.74 -18.42
C ALA A 31 -0.03 -13.37 -17.09
N VAL A 32 -0.61 -12.62 -16.17
CA VAL A 32 -1.14 -13.15 -14.91
C VAL A 32 -2.23 -14.19 -15.15
N HIS A 33 -3.06 -13.97 -16.15
CA HIS A 33 -4.20 -14.83 -16.48
C HIS A 33 -3.87 -15.97 -17.47
N ASP A 34 -2.63 -16.03 -17.98
CA ASP A 34 -2.13 -17.17 -18.77
C ASP A 34 -1.15 -18.01 -17.95
N PRO A 35 -1.56 -19.19 -17.44
CA PRO A 35 -0.71 -20.02 -16.59
C PRO A 35 0.64 -20.38 -17.22
N THR A 36 0.69 -20.55 -18.54
CA THR A 36 1.94 -20.92 -19.24
C THR A 36 2.92 -19.75 -19.24
N SER A 37 2.46 -18.54 -19.55
CA SER A 37 3.28 -17.33 -19.53
C SER A 37 3.73 -16.99 -18.12
N LEU A 38 2.80 -17.07 -17.15
CA LEU A 38 3.09 -16.79 -15.74
C LEU A 38 4.17 -17.77 -15.20
N ASP A 39 4.03 -19.07 -15.41
CA ASP A 39 4.98 -20.07 -14.97
C ASP A 39 6.37 -19.87 -15.63
N ALA A 40 6.41 -19.54 -16.92
CA ALA A 40 7.67 -19.27 -17.60
C ALA A 40 8.40 -18.06 -17.02
N MET A 41 7.68 -17.00 -16.61
CA MET A 41 8.25 -15.82 -15.98
C MET A 41 8.68 -16.06 -14.53
N LEU A 42 7.97 -16.91 -13.78
CA LEU A 42 8.29 -17.25 -12.41
C LEU A 42 9.43 -18.26 -12.28
N THR A 43 9.63 -19.13 -13.27
CA THR A 43 10.68 -20.18 -13.24
C THR A 43 12.09 -19.68 -12.84
N PRO A 44 12.59 -18.52 -13.31
CA PRO A 44 13.91 -18.03 -12.90
C PRO A 44 13.90 -17.28 -11.56
N CYS A 45 12.71 -17.11 -10.90
CA CYS A 45 12.56 -16.22 -9.77
C CYS A 45 12.66 -16.96 -8.43
N ASN A 46 13.18 -16.26 -7.42
CA ASN A 46 13.22 -16.72 -6.03
C ASN A 46 12.16 -16.06 -5.16
N ALA A 47 11.59 -14.95 -5.62
CA ALA A 47 10.50 -14.26 -4.94
C ALA A 47 9.50 -13.69 -5.95
N LEU A 48 8.25 -13.55 -5.50
CA LEU A 48 7.17 -12.85 -6.20
C LEU A 48 6.60 -11.77 -5.28
N ILE A 49 6.65 -10.54 -5.71
CA ILE A 49 5.96 -9.42 -5.07
C ILE A 49 4.63 -9.22 -5.82
N HIS A 50 3.54 -9.49 -5.13
CA HIS A 50 2.19 -9.23 -5.64
C HIS A 50 1.62 -7.99 -4.97
N ILE A 51 1.29 -6.98 -5.77
CA ILE A 51 0.71 -5.73 -5.26
C ILE A 51 -0.81 -5.89 -5.25
N ASN A 52 -1.35 -6.18 -4.06
CA ASN A 52 -2.77 -6.45 -3.83
C ASN A 52 -3.56 -5.18 -3.45
N SER A 53 -2.96 -4.00 -3.57
CA SER A 53 -3.61 -2.73 -3.29
C SER A 53 -3.76 -1.94 -4.60
N ARG A 54 -4.94 -1.97 -5.20
CA ARG A 54 -5.27 -1.01 -6.26
C ARG A 54 -5.81 0.27 -5.65
N PRO A 55 -5.59 1.44 -6.29
CA PRO A 55 -6.33 2.64 -5.95
C PRO A 55 -7.83 2.30 -6.02
N VAL A 56 -8.52 2.40 -4.90
CA VAL A 56 -9.97 2.21 -4.93
C VAL A 56 -10.54 3.39 -5.69
N ASP A 57 -11.09 3.14 -6.86
CA ASP A 57 -11.91 4.11 -7.54
C ASP A 57 -13.06 4.49 -6.59
N THR A 58 -13.06 5.74 -6.14
CA THR A 58 -14.08 6.24 -5.19
C THR A 58 -15.47 6.28 -5.81
N SER A 59 -15.58 6.05 -7.13
CA SER A 59 -16.86 5.91 -7.85
C SER A 59 -17.45 4.50 -7.77
N VAL A 60 -16.66 3.50 -7.36
CA VAL A 60 -17.13 2.12 -7.18
C VAL A 60 -17.75 1.99 -5.79
N ASP A 61 -18.97 1.50 -5.73
CA ASP A 61 -19.63 1.14 -4.48
C ASP A 61 -18.78 0.08 -3.76
N ARG A 62 -18.15 0.45 -2.65
CA ARG A 62 -17.25 -0.41 -1.88
C ARG A 62 -17.96 -1.61 -1.26
N ASP A 63 -19.28 -1.56 -1.17
CA ASP A 63 -20.14 -2.65 -0.69
C ASP A 63 -20.64 -3.53 -1.84
N ASP A 64 -20.20 -3.27 -3.08
CA ASP A 64 -20.53 -4.14 -4.21
C ASP A 64 -19.82 -5.49 -4.07
N ARG A 65 -20.64 -6.54 -3.98
CA ARG A 65 -20.15 -7.92 -3.95
C ARG A 65 -19.37 -8.31 -5.22
N GLY A 66 -19.57 -7.60 -6.32
CA GLY A 66 -18.79 -7.71 -7.54
C GLY A 66 -17.31 -7.37 -7.32
N ALA A 67 -17.01 -6.36 -6.52
CA ALA A 67 -15.63 -5.98 -6.19
C ALA A 67 -14.89 -7.10 -5.44
N TYR A 68 -15.53 -7.75 -4.47
CA TYR A 68 -14.97 -8.91 -3.77
C TYR A 68 -14.68 -10.07 -4.70
N ILE A 69 -15.61 -10.40 -5.61
CA ILE A 69 -15.46 -11.49 -6.57
C ILE A 69 -14.29 -11.17 -7.52
N SER A 70 -14.23 -9.96 -8.07
CA SER A 70 -13.16 -9.52 -8.96
C SER A 70 -11.78 -9.64 -8.30
N MET A 71 -11.63 -9.17 -7.07
CA MET A 71 -10.37 -9.27 -6.34
C MET A 71 -9.92 -10.72 -6.13
N ARG A 72 -10.84 -11.61 -5.84
CA ARG A 72 -10.54 -13.05 -5.70
C ARG A 72 -10.15 -13.69 -7.03
N GLU A 73 -10.83 -13.35 -8.12
CA GLU A 73 -10.52 -13.86 -9.45
C GLU A 73 -9.17 -13.37 -9.96
N GLU A 74 -8.80 -12.13 -9.67
CA GLU A 74 -7.50 -11.56 -9.99
C GLU A 74 -6.35 -12.17 -9.16
N SER A 75 -6.62 -12.50 -7.89
CA SER A 75 -5.62 -13.07 -7.00
C SER A 75 -5.39 -14.58 -7.18
N ARG A 76 -6.41 -15.31 -7.64
CA ARG A 76 -6.36 -16.78 -7.77
C ARG A 76 -5.22 -17.27 -8.67
N PRO A 77 -4.97 -16.71 -9.89
CA PRO A 77 -3.86 -17.14 -10.72
C PRO A 77 -2.49 -17.06 -10.03
N ILE A 78 -2.31 -16.05 -9.18
CA ILE A 78 -1.08 -15.86 -8.39
C ILE A 78 -0.92 -16.99 -7.36
N LEU A 79 -1.98 -17.30 -6.60
CA LEU A 79 -1.97 -18.37 -5.62
C LEU A 79 -1.73 -19.75 -6.27
N ASP A 80 -2.40 -20.01 -7.41
CA ASP A 80 -2.23 -21.25 -8.17
C ASP A 80 -0.81 -21.38 -8.75
N ALA A 81 -0.19 -20.26 -9.16
CA ALA A 81 1.21 -20.24 -9.60
C ALA A 81 2.17 -20.52 -8.45
N VAL A 82 1.96 -19.92 -7.28
CA VAL A 82 2.75 -20.19 -6.07
C VAL A 82 2.68 -21.67 -5.67
N ASP A 83 1.53 -22.32 -5.81
CA ASP A 83 1.38 -23.76 -5.53
C ASP A 83 2.20 -24.64 -6.51
N ARG A 84 2.42 -24.17 -7.75
CA ARG A 84 3.24 -24.88 -8.74
C ARG A 84 4.75 -24.64 -8.60
N HIS A 85 5.13 -23.50 -8.00
CA HIS A 85 6.52 -23.09 -7.84
C HIS A 85 6.99 -23.25 -6.39
N GLY A 86 7.59 -24.41 -6.07
CA GLY A 86 8.26 -24.61 -4.78
C GLY A 86 9.47 -23.67 -4.61
N GLY A 87 9.72 -23.20 -3.40
CA GLY A 87 10.88 -22.33 -3.09
C GLY A 87 10.72 -20.86 -3.47
N LEU A 88 9.52 -20.39 -3.80
CA LEU A 88 9.22 -19.01 -4.13
C LEU A 88 8.76 -18.25 -2.87
N HIS A 89 9.52 -17.23 -2.44
CA HIS A 89 9.06 -16.31 -1.39
C HIS A 89 7.93 -15.42 -1.95
N LEU A 90 6.72 -15.57 -1.43
CA LEU A 90 5.59 -14.72 -1.79
C LEU A 90 5.50 -13.52 -0.86
N ILE A 91 5.62 -12.31 -1.43
CA ILE A 91 5.41 -11.05 -0.72
C ILE A 91 4.13 -10.41 -1.25
N ILE A 92 3.17 -10.16 -0.37
CA ILE A 92 1.94 -9.46 -0.71
C ILE A 92 2.01 -8.05 -0.15
N LEU A 93 1.93 -7.06 -1.04
CA LEU A 93 1.76 -5.67 -0.65
C LEU A 93 0.26 -5.37 -0.56
N GLY A 94 -0.24 -5.30 0.66
CA GLY A 94 -1.62 -5.01 1.01
C GLY A 94 -1.78 -3.63 1.68
N THR A 95 -2.87 -3.45 2.40
CA THR A 95 -3.27 -2.18 3.00
C THR A 95 -3.81 -2.35 4.42
N LEU A 96 -3.77 -1.28 5.21
CA LEU A 96 -4.38 -1.23 6.55
C LEU A 96 -5.91 -1.34 6.55
N ARG A 97 -6.59 -1.32 5.40
CA ARG A 97 -8.05 -1.44 5.31
C ARG A 97 -8.60 -2.79 5.81
N VAL A 98 -7.75 -3.80 5.91
CA VAL A 98 -8.09 -5.11 6.50
C VAL A 98 -8.20 -5.09 8.03
N HIS A 99 -7.77 -4.00 8.66
CA HIS A 99 -7.95 -3.77 10.10
C HIS A 99 -9.27 -3.04 10.39
N PRO A 100 -9.80 -3.13 11.64
CA PRO A 100 -10.98 -2.35 12.04
C PRO A 100 -10.72 -0.85 11.94
N GLN A 101 -11.79 -0.08 11.95
CA GLN A 101 -11.67 1.37 12.03
C GLN A 101 -10.93 1.75 13.32
N TRP A 102 -9.87 2.56 13.17
CA TRP A 102 -9.13 3.05 14.32
C TRP A 102 -9.97 4.07 15.10
N THR A 103 -9.94 3.96 16.43
CA THR A 103 -10.58 4.90 17.34
C THR A 103 -9.53 5.57 18.21
N SER A 104 -9.72 6.85 18.51
CA SER A 104 -8.83 7.61 19.37
C SER A 104 -8.63 6.89 20.73
N GLY A 105 -7.37 6.58 21.07
CA GLY A 105 -7.01 5.84 22.27
C GLY A 105 -6.78 4.34 22.08
N GLU A 106 -7.09 3.80 20.91
CA GLU A 106 -6.71 2.44 20.55
C GLU A 106 -5.19 2.33 20.34
N PRO A 107 -4.59 1.15 20.60
CA PRO A 107 -3.19 0.92 20.27
C PRO A 107 -2.95 1.02 18.77
N TYR A 108 -1.72 1.37 18.40
CA TYR A 108 -1.31 1.37 17.00
C TYR A 108 -1.42 -0.02 16.39
N TYR A 109 -1.63 -0.08 15.08
CA TYR A 109 -1.59 -1.35 14.35
C TYR A 109 -0.18 -1.93 14.37
N GLY A 110 -0.05 -3.11 14.96
CA GLY A 110 1.18 -3.87 15.09
C GLY A 110 0.95 -5.34 14.72
N LEU A 111 1.88 -6.20 15.13
CA LEU A 111 1.88 -7.62 14.78
C LEU A 111 0.61 -8.37 15.22
N GLU A 112 0.09 -8.05 16.42
CA GLU A 112 -1.05 -8.74 17.05
C GLU A 112 -2.39 -8.04 16.82
N SER A 113 -2.42 -7.05 15.91
CA SER A 113 -3.64 -6.27 15.68
C SER A 113 -4.75 -7.11 15.04
N THR A 114 -5.96 -6.98 15.57
CA THR A 114 -7.15 -7.66 15.05
C THR A 114 -7.39 -7.30 13.59
N LEU A 115 -7.85 -8.28 12.82
CA LEU A 115 -8.32 -8.09 11.45
C LEU A 115 -9.84 -8.03 11.44
N ALA A 116 -10.37 -6.97 10.88
CA ALA A 116 -11.80 -6.74 10.66
C ALA A 116 -11.97 -5.79 9.46
N PRO A 117 -12.06 -6.33 8.24
CA PRO A 117 -12.16 -5.53 7.02
C PRO A 117 -13.33 -4.55 7.11
N ARG A 118 -13.12 -3.33 6.61
CA ARG A 118 -14.09 -2.23 6.76
C ARG A 118 -15.18 -2.21 5.70
N ASP A 119 -14.93 -2.90 4.60
CA ASP A 119 -15.85 -2.99 3.46
C ASP A 119 -15.61 -4.29 2.68
N VAL A 120 -16.50 -4.57 1.76
CA VAL A 120 -16.47 -5.81 0.94
C VAL A 120 -15.20 -5.91 0.08
N ALA A 121 -14.67 -4.79 -0.38
CA ALA A 121 -13.39 -4.79 -1.11
C ALA A 121 -12.22 -5.20 -0.19
N ALA A 122 -12.19 -4.68 1.05
CA ALA A 122 -11.20 -5.07 2.04
C ALA A 122 -11.31 -6.55 2.46
N GLU A 123 -12.53 -7.13 2.45
CA GLU A 123 -12.72 -8.58 2.62
C GLU A 123 -12.03 -9.38 1.50
N GLY A 124 -12.09 -8.89 0.25
CA GLY A 124 -11.40 -9.51 -0.87
C GLY A 124 -9.87 -9.47 -0.74
N LEU A 125 -9.33 -8.35 -0.26
CA LEU A 125 -7.89 -8.21 0.05
C LEU A 125 -7.47 -9.18 1.16
N LEU A 126 -8.23 -9.23 2.25
CA LEU A 126 -7.95 -10.14 3.36
C LEU A 126 -8.03 -11.60 2.92
N TRP A 127 -8.99 -11.96 2.07
CA TRP A 127 -9.08 -13.31 1.51
C TRP A 127 -7.79 -13.73 0.80
N MET A 128 -7.18 -12.85 0.01
CA MET A 128 -5.89 -13.11 -0.65
C MET A 128 -4.79 -13.34 0.38
N GLU A 129 -4.69 -12.48 1.39
CA GLU A 129 -3.68 -12.61 2.45
C GLU A 129 -3.80 -13.93 3.22
N GLU A 130 -5.01 -14.29 3.66
CA GLU A 130 -5.29 -15.54 4.39
C GLU A 130 -4.93 -16.76 3.54
N ASN A 131 -5.36 -16.81 2.28
CA ASN A 131 -5.05 -17.90 1.38
C ASN A 131 -3.57 -18.03 1.05
N ALA A 132 -2.83 -16.92 1.03
CA ALA A 132 -1.38 -16.95 0.88
C ALA A 132 -0.71 -17.49 2.15
N LEU A 133 -1.13 -17.02 3.34
CA LEU A 133 -0.58 -17.48 4.62
C LEU A 133 -0.84 -18.99 4.90
N GLU A 134 -1.96 -19.52 4.41
CA GLU A 134 -2.25 -20.97 4.48
C GLU A 134 -1.27 -21.82 3.64
N ARG A 135 -0.67 -21.23 2.60
CA ARG A 135 0.32 -21.88 1.72
C ARG A 135 1.76 -21.76 2.21
N ALA A 136 1.97 -21.01 3.29
CA ALA A 136 3.30 -20.72 3.79
C ALA A 136 3.99 -21.99 4.36
N GLU A 137 5.20 -22.25 3.89
CA GLU A 137 6.08 -23.33 4.32
C GLU A 137 7.50 -22.80 4.50
N SER A 138 8.40 -23.56 5.13
CA SER A 138 9.79 -23.14 5.33
C SER A 138 10.56 -22.92 4.01
N GLU A 139 10.22 -23.67 2.97
CA GLU A 139 10.82 -23.53 1.64
C GLU A 139 10.07 -22.51 0.76
N ARG A 140 8.90 -22.07 1.21
CA ARG A 140 8.03 -21.12 0.52
C ARG A 140 7.47 -20.12 1.52
N PRO A 141 8.30 -19.20 2.02
CA PRO A 141 7.85 -18.23 3.00
C PRO A 141 6.86 -17.24 2.40
N VAL A 142 5.99 -16.68 3.26
CA VAL A 142 5.02 -15.66 2.89
C VAL A 142 5.16 -14.45 3.79
N SER A 143 5.29 -13.27 3.19
CA SER A 143 5.30 -11.99 3.90
C SER A 143 4.13 -11.12 3.43
N ILE A 144 3.33 -10.65 4.37
CA ILE A 144 2.28 -9.66 4.11
C ILE A 144 2.75 -8.30 4.61
N ILE A 145 2.80 -7.31 3.71
CA ILE A 145 3.15 -5.93 4.03
C ILE A 145 1.90 -5.07 3.89
N ARG A 146 1.32 -4.62 5.00
CA ARG A 146 0.12 -3.78 5.03
C ARG A 146 0.53 -2.32 5.16
N ALA A 147 0.58 -1.62 4.04
CA ALA A 147 0.99 -0.23 4.00
C ALA A 147 -0.12 0.73 4.44
N SER A 148 0.27 1.83 5.11
CA SER A 148 -0.56 3.00 5.36
C SER A 148 -0.80 3.80 4.07
N ASN A 149 -1.07 5.09 4.13
CA ASN A 149 -1.27 5.90 2.93
C ASN A 149 0.07 6.18 2.23
N VAL A 150 0.36 5.41 1.18
CA VAL A 150 1.60 5.55 0.41
C VAL A 150 1.54 6.82 -0.43
N GLN A 151 2.57 7.65 -0.33
CA GLN A 151 2.72 8.92 -1.06
C GLN A 151 4.06 8.97 -1.79
N GLY A 152 4.17 9.88 -2.75
CA GLY A 152 5.39 10.13 -3.53
C GLY A 152 5.04 10.54 -4.95
N VAL A 153 6.05 10.84 -5.75
CA VAL A 153 5.92 11.25 -7.15
C VAL A 153 6.01 10.03 -8.05
N PRO A 154 5.07 9.77 -8.98
CA PRO A 154 5.22 8.66 -9.91
C PRO A 154 6.51 8.75 -10.73
N LEU A 155 7.26 7.65 -10.82
CA LEU A 155 8.46 7.58 -11.68
C LEU A 155 8.10 7.62 -13.16
N ASN A 156 6.90 7.16 -13.51
CA ASN A 156 6.39 7.11 -14.88
C ASN A 156 4.91 7.47 -14.89
N GLY A 157 4.46 8.17 -15.92
CA GLY A 157 3.04 8.49 -16.10
C GLY A 157 2.65 9.87 -15.55
N PRO A 158 1.35 10.13 -15.48
CA PRO A 158 0.83 11.40 -14.96
C PRO A 158 1.17 11.58 -13.48
N PRO A 159 1.13 12.83 -12.97
CA PRO A 159 1.29 13.10 -11.55
C PRO A 159 0.41 12.18 -10.68
N GLY A 160 0.88 11.86 -9.48
CA GLY A 160 0.19 10.93 -8.58
C GLY A 160 -1.22 11.40 -8.20
N ASN A 161 -2.11 10.45 -8.01
CA ASN A 161 -3.47 10.70 -7.55
C ASN A 161 -3.63 10.57 -6.02
N GLY A 162 -2.53 10.52 -5.29
CA GLY A 162 -2.52 10.48 -3.82
C GLY A 162 -3.14 11.72 -3.18
N LEU A 163 -3.54 11.62 -1.92
CA LEU A 163 -4.20 12.71 -1.20
C LEU A 163 -3.35 13.99 -1.19
N LEU A 164 -2.05 13.86 -0.92
CA LEU A 164 -1.16 15.02 -0.83
C LEU A 164 -1.06 15.74 -2.18
N HIS A 165 -0.89 14.99 -3.26
CA HIS A 165 -0.81 15.56 -4.60
C HIS A 165 -2.12 16.24 -5.01
N ARG A 166 -3.26 15.56 -4.80
CA ARG A 166 -4.58 16.15 -5.09
C ARG A 166 -4.81 17.46 -4.34
N TRP A 167 -4.44 17.54 -3.07
CA TRP A 167 -4.57 18.77 -2.30
C TRP A 167 -3.59 19.85 -2.76
N ALA A 168 -2.42 19.49 -3.26
CA ALA A 168 -1.50 20.44 -3.88
C ALA A 168 -2.11 21.05 -5.17
N GLU A 169 -2.78 20.23 -6.00
CA GLU A 169 -3.52 20.69 -7.18
C GLU A 169 -4.73 21.58 -6.78
N GLU A 170 -5.52 21.14 -5.81
CA GLU A 170 -6.67 21.91 -5.29
C GLU A 170 -6.23 23.29 -4.77
N CYS A 171 -5.10 23.36 -4.06
CA CYS A 171 -4.54 24.64 -3.62
C CYS A 171 -4.18 25.59 -4.75
N GLN A 172 -3.79 25.09 -5.93
CA GLN A 172 -3.52 25.95 -7.08
C GLN A 172 -4.78 26.63 -7.63
N ILE A 173 -5.94 26.00 -7.48
CA ILE A 173 -7.23 26.60 -7.83
C ILE A 173 -7.85 27.39 -6.67
N GLY A 174 -7.18 27.44 -5.52
CA GLY A 174 -7.44 28.37 -4.43
C GLY A 174 -8.09 27.78 -3.19
N TRP A 175 -8.51 26.51 -3.17
CA TRP A 175 -9.20 25.94 -2.01
C TRP A 175 -9.13 24.40 -1.97
N ILE A 176 -9.18 23.85 -0.76
CA ILE A 176 -9.18 22.40 -0.47
C ILE A 176 -10.55 22.01 0.09
N ASN A 177 -11.09 20.88 -0.36
CA ASN A 177 -12.26 20.27 0.25
C ASN A 177 -11.83 19.19 1.25
N ILE A 178 -12.11 19.44 2.54
CA ILE A 178 -11.81 18.53 3.65
C ILE A 178 -13.04 17.64 3.88
N PRO A 179 -12.93 16.31 3.74
CA PRO A 179 -14.06 15.41 4.03
C PRO A 179 -14.47 15.49 5.51
N GLY A 180 -15.77 15.56 5.78
CA GLY A 180 -16.30 15.56 7.14
C GLY A 180 -15.93 16.81 7.93
N ASP A 181 -15.65 16.63 9.22
CA ASP A 181 -15.23 17.69 10.14
C ASP A 181 -13.70 17.85 10.25
N GLY A 182 -12.94 17.09 9.46
CA GLY A 182 -11.48 17.08 9.49
C GLY A 182 -10.84 16.35 10.65
N SER A 183 -11.62 15.69 11.50
CA SER A 183 -11.08 14.93 12.65
C SER A 183 -10.43 13.61 12.27
N ASP A 184 -10.62 13.13 11.04
CA ASP A 184 -10.00 11.91 10.55
C ASP A 184 -8.48 11.99 10.64
N VAL A 185 -7.86 10.95 11.22
CA VAL A 185 -6.41 10.85 11.37
C VAL A 185 -5.87 9.84 10.36
N LYS A 186 -4.82 10.23 9.65
CA LYS A 186 -4.11 9.37 8.71
C LYS A 186 -2.62 9.31 9.03
N ASP A 187 -2.05 8.12 8.84
CA ASP A 187 -0.61 7.91 8.79
C ASP A 187 -0.18 7.86 7.32
N PHE A 188 0.92 8.50 6.99
CA PHE A 188 1.47 8.54 5.64
C PHE A 188 2.86 7.92 5.62
N ILE A 189 3.18 7.21 4.53
CA ILE A 189 4.52 6.68 4.28
C ILE A 189 4.96 7.05 2.87
N HIS A 190 6.22 7.45 2.72
CA HIS A 190 6.79 7.68 1.40
C HIS A 190 7.05 6.36 0.68
N VAL A 191 6.83 6.32 -0.64
CA VAL A 191 7.03 5.11 -1.45
C VAL A 191 8.45 4.58 -1.36
N GLN A 192 9.48 5.43 -1.27
CA GLN A 192 10.87 4.99 -1.12
C GLN A 192 11.11 4.31 0.23
N ASP A 193 10.51 4.79 1.33
CA ASP A 193 10.60 4.10 2.62
C ASP A 193 9.87 2.75 2.60
N LEU A 194 8.74 2.65 1.91
CA LEU A 194 8.05 1.38 1.70
C LEU A 194 8.92 0.40 0.89
N VAL A 195 9.59 0.87 -0.15
CA VAL A 195 10.50 0.03 -0.97
C VAL A 195 11.68 -0.47 -0.15
N ARG A 196 12.22 0.34 0.78
CA ARG A 196 13.26 -0.12 1.73
C ARG A 196 12.75 -1.24 2.65
N VAL A 197 11.48 -1.21 3.06
CA VAL A 197 10.89 -2.33 3.82
C VAL A 197 10.81 -3.58 2.94
N ILE A 198 10.38 -3.45 1.70
CA ILE A 198 10.31 -4.56 0.75
C ILE A 198 11.71 -5.18 0.52
N GLU A 199 12.73 -4.34 0.35
CA GLU A 199 14.12 -4.77 0.22
C GLU A 199 14.58 -5.56 1.46
N ALA A 200 14.31 -5.04 2.66
CA ALA A 200 14.66 -5.71 3.91
C ALA A 200 13.95 -7.06 4.09
N VAL A 201 12.69 -7.18 3.68
CA VAL A 201 11.93 -8.44 3.67
C VAL A 201 12.52 -9.45 2.66
N LEU A 202 13.00 -8.98 1.51
CA LEU A 202 13.68 -9.83 0.52
C LEU A 202 15.03 -10.35 1.03
N ASP A 203 15.77 -9.52 1.77
CA ASP A 203 17.10 -9.86 2.28
C ASP A 203 17.03 -10.78 3.51
N ASP A 204 15.98 -10.65 4.32
CA ASP A 204 15.77 -11.47 5.52
C ASP A 204 14.33 -12.03 5.55
N PRO A 205 14.02 -13.03 4.70
CA PRO A 205 12.68 -13.61 4.66
C PRO A 205 12.34 -14.32 5.97
N PRO A 206 11.05 -14.38 6.37
CA PRO A 206 10.63 -15.06 7.57
C PRO A 206 10.87 -16.58 7.45
N PRO A 207 11.00 -17.31 8.56
CA PRO A 207 11.19 -18.77 8.51
C PRO A 207 10.00 -19.50 7.86
N THR A 208 8.79 -18.95 7.96
CA THR A 208 7.59 -19.47 7.28
C THR A 208 6.66 -18.34 6.84
N ARG A 209 6.19 -17.49 7.77
CA ARG A 209 5.23 -16.43 7.48
C ARG A 209 5.35 -15.26 8.45
N GLU A 210 5.05 -14.07 7.95
CA GLU A 210 4.91 -12.86 8.74
C GLU A 210 3.86 -11.91 8.16
N SER A 211 3.34 -11.01 9.00
CA SER A 211 2.49 -9.90 8.56
C SER A 211 2.94 -8.64 9.28
N ILE A 212 3.22 -7.58 8.52
CA ILE A 212 3.81 -6.35 9.03
C ILE A 212 2.96 -5.17 8.60
N ALA A 213 2.53 -4.35 9.54
CA ALA A 213 1.95 -3.04 9.25
C ALA A 213 3.06 -2.02 9.03
N VAL A 214 2.97 -1.22 7.97
CA VAL A 214 4.03 -0.29 7.54
C VAL A 214 3.47 1.12 7.37
N GLY A 215 4.02 2.06 8.12
CA GLY A 215 3.66 3.47 8.13
C GLY A 215 4.74 4.29 8.81
N SER A 216 4.56 5.61 8.89
CA SER A 216 5.51 6.50 9.57
C SER A 216 5.43 6.42 11.10
N GLY A 217 4.32 5.92 11.64
CA GLY A 217 4.01 5.95 13.07
C GLY A 217 3.55 7.32 13.56
N LYS A 218 3.29 8.25 12.65
CA LYS A 218 2.84 9.61 12.96
C LYS A 218 1.51 9.88 12.30
N GLY A 219 0.47 10.03 13.11
CA GLY A 219 -0.84 10.41 12.62
C GLY A 219 -0.97 11.92 12.50
N ILE A 220 -1.67 12.38 11.47
CA ILE A 220 -2.09 13.76 11.30
C ILE A 220 -3.59 13.82 11.03
N SER A 221 -4.32 14.74 11.68
CA SER A 221 -5.72 14.98 11.34
C SER A 221 -5.85 15.67 10.00
N MET A 222 -6.97 15.47 9.30
CA MET A 222 -7.21 16.14 8.02
C MET A 222 -7.29 17.66 8.20
N ALA A 223 -7.79 18.15 9.34
CA ALA A 223 -7.80 19.57 9.67
C ALA A 223 -6.37 20.12 9.85
N ASP A 224 -5.50 19.41 10.57
CA ASP A 224 -4.12 19.84 10.75
C ASP A 224 -3.34 19.78 9.42
N LEU A 225 -3.56 18.75 8.61
CA LEU A 225 -2.97 18.66 7.29
C LEU A 225 -3.40 19.83 6.39
N ALA A 226 -4.69 20.18 6.39
CA ALA A 226 -5.18 21.34 5.63
C ALA A 226 -4.56 22.64 6.14
N ALA A 227 -4.36 22.81 7.45
CA ALA A 227 -3.67 23.95 8.02
C ALA A 227 -2.21 24.07 7.53
N VAL A 228 -1.51 22.94 7.34
CA VAL A 228 -0.17 22.91 6.72
C VAL A 228 -0.23 23.42 5.30
N TYR A 229 -1.18 22.95 4.48
CA TYR A 229 -1.36 23.42 3.11
C TYR A 229 -1.69 24.92 3.05
N GLN A 230 -2.65 25.37 3.88
CA GLN A 230 -3.01 26.79 3.97
C GLN A 230 -1.82 27.66 4.36
N SER A 231 -1.01 27.25 5.32
CA SER A 231 0.16 28.02 5.75
C SER A 231 1.22 28.17 4.66
N ASN A 232 1.36 27.18 3.80
CA ASN A 232 2.37 27.15 2.74
C ASN A 232 1.91 27.90 1.46
N THR A 233 0.61 27.94 1.18
CA THR A 233 0.08 28.44 -0.11
C THR A 233 -0.88 29.61 0.05
N GLY A 234 -1.47 29.79 1.24
CA GLY A 234 -2.56 30.73 1.45
C GLY A 234 -3.90 30.25 0.86
N CYS A 235 -4.01 28.99 0.41
CA CYS A 235 -5.27 28.47 -0.10
C CYS A 235 -6.32 28.38 1.04
N ASP A 236 -7.59 28.58 0.68
CA ASP A 236 -8.71 28.41 1.60
C ASP A 236 -9.03 26.91 1.79
N ASN A 237 -9.75 26.59 2.84
CA ASN A 237 -10.29 25.26 3.05
C ASN A 237 -11.77 25.30 3.39
N GLU A 238 -12.49 24.26 2.99
CA GLU A 238 -13.91 24.10 3.29
C GLU A 238 -14.14 22.68 3.84
N PHE A 239 -14.90 22.59 4.93
CA PHE A 239 -15.30 21.31 5.51
C PHE A 239 -16.56 20.79 4.83
N GLY A 240 -16.51 19.57 4.32
CA GLY A 240 -17.63 18.92 3.66
C GLY A 240 -18.70 18.50 4.67
N GLN A 241 -19.94 18.35 4.19
CA GLN A 241 -21.06 17.87 5.01
C GLN A 241 -21.14 16.34 5.13
N SER A 242 -20.23 15.59 4.52
CA SER A 242 -20.26 14.13 4.62
C SER A 242 -19.92 13.69 6.05
N ALA A 243 -20.54 12.60 6.47
CA ALA A 243 -20.20 11.95 7.74
C ALA A 243 -18.69 11.71 7.83
N ALA A 244 -18.16 11.68 9.05
CA ALA A 244 -16.76 11.40 9.35
C ALA A 244 -16.22 10.33 8.39
N GLY A 245 -15.14 10.66 7.71
CA GLY A 245 -14.52 9.78 6.75
C GLY A 245 -13.88 8.57 7.43
N GLU A 246 -13.21 7.77 6.65
CA GLU A 246 -12.48 6.62 7.17
C GLU A 246 -11.28 7.06 7.98
N VAL A 247 -11.30 6.82 9.28
CA VAL A 247 -10.11 6.96 10.12
C VAL A 247 -9.20 5.77 9.83
N PHE A 248 -8.10 6.02 9.15
CA PHE A 248 -7.03 5.04 8.99
C PHE A 248 -6.15 5.10 10.23
N GLY A 249 -5.86 3.94 10.84
CA GLY A 249 -5.06 3.89 12.04
C GLY A 249 -3.61 4.33 11.83
N ILE A 250 -2.95 4.58 12.94
CA ILE A 250 -1.52 4.87 13.00
C ILE A 250 -0.80 3.54 13.18
N VAL A 251 0.29 3.35 12.46
CA VAL A 251 1.12 2.14 12.56
C VAL A 251 2.09 2.26 13.74
N ASP A 252 2.35 1.16 14.42
CA ASP A 252 3.46 1.08 15.35
C ASP A 252 4.78 0.92 14.58
N ALA A 253 5.41 2.04 14.25
CA ALA A 253 6.67 2.07 13.51
C ALA A 253 7.85 1.43 14.28
N TRP A 254 7.71 1.16 15.59
CA TRP A 254 8.72 0.46 16.37
C TRP A 254 8.91 -0.98 15.88
N VAL A 255 7.87 -1.61 15.33
CA VAL A 255 7.94 -2.94 14.72
C VAL A 255 8.99 -3.01 13.60
N LEU A 256 9.10 -1.95 12.79
CA LEU A 256 10.11 -1.89 11.72
C LEU A 256 11.52 -1.77 12.28
N GLU A 257 11.69 -0.99 13.36
CA GLU A 257 12.99 -0.85 14.03
C GLU A 257 13.42 -2.16 14.70
N GLU A 258 12.49 -2.87 15.36
CA GLU A 258 12.77 -4.15 15.98
C GLU A 258 13.10 -5.23 14.95
N ARG A 259 12.33 -5.28 13.84
CA ARG A 259 12.45 -6.35 12.85
C ARG A 259 13.59 -6.11 11.86
N PHE A 260 13.83 -4.86 11.44
CA PHE A 260 14.76 -4.50 10.36
C PHE A 260 15.83 -3.46 10.75
N GLY A 261 15.78 -2.91 11.96
CA GLY A 261 16.77 -1.95 12.45
C GLY A 261 16.65 -0.55 11.86
N PHE A 262 15.52 -0.18 11.26
CA PHE A 262 15.31 1.17 10.73
C PHE A 262 13.88 1.67 10.93
N ARG A 263 13.71 2.99 10.80
CA ARG A 263 12.41 3.68 10.72
C ARG A 263 12.28 4.40 9.39
N PRO A 264 11.03 4.68 8.95
CA PRO A 264 10.80 5.60 7.84
C PRO A 264 11.54 6.93 8.05
N GLN A 265 12.17 7.45 7.00
CA GLN A 265 13.06 8.61 7.07
C GLN A 265 12.45 9.86 6.42
N ILE A 266 11.63 9.67 5.38
CA ILE A 266 11.07 10.80 4.64
C ILE A 266 9.88 11.36 5.43
N SER A 267 9.97 12.62 5.76
CA SER A 267 8.97 13.32 6.57
C SER A 267 7.70 13.68 5.78
N LEU A 268 6.61 13.97 6.49
CA LEU A 268 5.39 14.46 5.86
C LEU A 268 5.61 15.80 5.15
N GLU A 269 6.44 16.68 5.71
CA GLU A 269 6.79 17.96 5.13
C GLU A 269 7.52 17.80 3.79
N GLU A 270 8.44 16.83 3.68
CA GLU A 270 9.11 16.50 2.42
C GLU A 270 8.13 15.96 1.39
N MET A 271 7.23 15.02 1.78
CA MET A 271 6.19 14.49 0.90
C MET A 271 5.24 15.59 0.38
N ILE A 272 4.88 16.56 1.22
CA ILE A 272 4.07 17.71 0.82
C ILE A 272 4.85 18.61 -0.15
N GLY A 273 6.14 18.84 0.10
CA GLY A 273 7.01 19.59 -0.79
C GLY A 273 7.07 18.99 -2.20
N GLU A 274 7.30 17.67 -2.29
CA GLU A 274 7.28 16.93 -3.56
C GLU A 274 5.93 17.04 -4.29
N ALA A 275 4.82 16.97 -3.54
CA ALA A 275 3.48 17.11 -4.10
C ALA A 275 3.27 18.49 -4.75
N PHE A 276 3.77 19.58 -4.14
CA PHE A 276 3.69 20.90 -4.73
C PHE A 276 4.59 21.08 -5.94
N GLU A 277 5.80 20.52 -5.91
CA GLU A 277 6.73 20.60 -7.05
C GLU A 277 6.14 19.94 -8.30
N THR A 278 5.39 18.86 -8.13
CA THR A 278 4.82 18.09 -9.25
C THR A 278 3.43 18.54 -9.67
N ALA A 279 2.63 19.11 -8.79
CA ALA A 279 1.31 19.64 -9.12
C ALA A 279 1.37 20.87 -10.04
N GLY A 280 2.51 21.57 -10.12
CA GLY A 280 2.73 22.77 -10.94
C GLY A 280 3.09 22.52 -12.40
N HIS A 281 3.15 21.27 -12.81
CA HIS A 281 3.53 20.83 -14.16
C HIS A 281 2.42 20.03 -14.82
#